data_7f036aab54c0b7a0fc9172dfd317d855
#
_entry.id   7f036aab54c0b7a0fc9172dfd317d855
#
_cell.length_a   1.000
_cell.length_b   1.000
_cell.length_c   1.000
_cell.angle_alpha   90.00
_cell.angle_beta   90.00
_cell.angle_gamma   90.00
#
_symmetry.space_group_name_H-M   'P 1'
#
loop_
_entity.id
_entity.type
_entity.pdbx_description
1 polymer ?
#
loop_
_entity_poly.entity_id
_entity_poly.type
_entity_poly.pdbx_seq_one_letter_code
_entity_poly.pdbx_strand_id
1 'polypeptide(L)'
;MKINSITKKSLLLISLAMVSTTYQTQAAPIEHIGDRYIMHLPEMELTGEESLLDVLMMCPEVISLDGNNIIGGDPFANLYGKFVIRIDNQEYGLDYATFLHHFKAREIETIKVCQNAEVMKGCSSLKKVIDITLRKKENGTTGRWGLFADTYGGAKGIVSVISQQDKLRVLSHVEGNFQRTSSSDKDAYQGISGTTVNHYSHEGAKLNLLWTPTAKDVLEIDAMQTYTRNHFTHTPADYVRAYHLQADYTRTLADNGSSILFTLGAEHISDNGRTLEETQTAPYQNHSTYPFMVVEYATPVITSNLWITAGFEGGLSIEKNCIAGYINHSNYQDFYAQLDYNIGKWGFMAGDRFRIINFRPKQIAPEEHWKHTTRNHIYSASAYYTFTPGHTLQATYCRRTFNPEFGDFITTGDMEGVWQPVYTADIGNSMANVIELKHTYSRPAFVLSTSVKNIHQHLLNSIHDNTLGIGTTAFWHKGIMRLTAGINYFWQRSETPSEETQQRDADYNHFAVFKLAPQFTLTDGWRLTSNIIWCTRRSSNAYTPANLYAEVGVYKNLGKHWTLEGRFHDMASQHFGNRAATIGCTYYF
;
A
#
# COMPACT_ATOMS: atom_id res chain seq x y z
N MET A 1 35.48 4.57 -16.16
CA MET A 1 35.62 5.07 -14.78
C MET A 1 36.02 3.91 -13.86
N LYS A 2 37.22 3.92 -13.27
CA LYS A 2 37.72 2.84 -12.43
C LYS A 2 37.06 2.93 -11.07
N ILE A 3 36.14 2.00 -10.76
CA ILE A 3 35.56 1.85 -9.42
C ILE A 3 36.65 1.32 -8.50
N ASN A 4 37.00 2.10 -7.48
CA ASN A 4 38.06 1.81 -6.54
C ASN A 4 37.86 0.43 -5.86
N SER A 5 38.93 -0.35 -5.84
CA SER A 5 38.97 -1.73 -5.30
C SER A 5 38.62 -1.85 -3.79
N ILE A 6 38.57 -0.73 -3.09
CA ILE A 6 38.30 -0.65 -1.65
C ILE A 6 36.80 -0.93 -1.35
N THR A 7 35.89 -0.48 -2.22
CA THR A 7 34.45 -0.68 -2.03
C THR A 7 34.01 -2.14 -2.18
N LYS A 8 34.70 -2.90 -3.06
CA LYS A 8 34.42 -4.34 -3.25
C LYS A 8 34.83 -5.20 -2.07
N LYS A 9 35.94 -4.86 -1.39
CA LYS A 9 36.44 -5.60 -0.22
C LYS A 9 35.62 -5.34 1.04
N SER A 10 35.09 -4.12 1.22
CA SER A 10 34.27 -3.77 2.39
C SER A 10 32.88 -4.41 2.35
N LEU A 11 32.25 -4.51 1.19
CA LEU A 11 30.96 -5.21 1.04
C LEU A 11 31.11 -6.75 1.24
N LEU A 12 32.23 -7.34 0.83
CA LEU A 12 32.48 -8.77 1.01
C LEU A 12 32.81 -9.12 2.47
N LEU A 13 33.49 -8.24 3.20
CA LEU A 13 33.86 -8.45 4.60
C LEU A 13 32.67 -8.34 5.57
N ILE A 14 31.69 -7.50 5.28
CA ILE A 14 30.46 -7.41 6.07
C ILE A 14 29.62 -8.69 5.91
N SER A 15 29.63 -9.31 4.74
CA SER A 15 28.93 -10.58 4.49
C SER A 15 29.64 -11.82 5.07
N LEU A 16 30.96 -11.79 5.25
CA LEU A 16 31.72 -12.93 5.78
C LEU A 16 31.88 -12.94 7.32
N ALA A 17 31.81 -11.80 7.98
CA ALA A 17 32.05 -11.71 9.44
C ALA A 17 30.88 -12.22 10.31
N MET A 18 29.75 -12.65 9.73
CA MET A 18 28.56 -13.08 10.48
C MET A 18 28.26 -14.58 10.44
N VAL A 19 29.21 -15.44 10.04
CA VAL A 19 28.93 -16.86 9.72
C VAL A 19 29.16 -17.85 10.88
N SER A 20 29.50 -17.43 12.09
CA SER A 20 29.79 -18.40 13.15
C SER A 20 29.08 -18.14 14.48
N THR A 21 27.84 -18.55 14.58
CA THR A 21 27.23 -18.97 15.85
C THR A 21 26.16 -20.02 15.60
N THR A 22 26.37 -21.22 16.13
CA THR A 22 25.39 -22.30 16.21
C THR A 22 24.27 -21.93 17.16
N TYR A 23 23.04 -21.75 16.64
CA TYR A 23 21.84 -21.58 17.46
C TYR A 23 20.78 -22.63 17.15
N GLN A 24 20.05 -23.00 18.20
CA GLN A 24 18.92 -23.93 18.19
C GLN A 24 17.81 -23.46 17.24
N THR A 25 17.08 -24.40 16.67
CA THR A 25 15.98 -24.20 15.72
C THR A 25 14.74 -23.62 16.37
N GLN A 26 14.76 -22.34 16.73
CA GLN A 26 13.54 -21.55 16.89
C GLN A 26 13.13 -21.00 15.51
N ALA A 27 11.82 -21.01 15.21
CA ALA A 27 11.30 -20.37 14.01
C ALA A 27 11.75 -18.90 13.95
N ALA A 28 12.08 -18.41 12.79
CA ALA A 28 12.45 -17.01 12.65
C ALA A 28 11.18 -16.15 12.82
N PRO A 29 11.19 -15.09 13.64
CA PRO A 29 10.01 -14.24 13.85
C PRO A 29 9.58 -13.51 12.58
N ILE A 30 10.47 -13.40 11.60
CA ILE A 30 10.18 -12.96 10.24
C ILE A 30 10.66 -14.08 9.30
N GLU A 31 9.71 -14.78 8.70
CA GLU A 31 9.99 -15.82 7.73
C GLU A 31 9.84 -15.26 6.31
N HIS A 32 10.66 -15.78 5.40
CA HIS A 32 10.51 -15.50 3.98
C HIS A 32 10.15 -16.81 3.25
N ILE A 33 8.91 -16.91 2.80
CA ILE A 33 8.38 -18.09 2.12
C ILE A 33 7.83 -17.67 0.76
N GLY A 34 8.46 -18.14 -0.31
CA GLY A 34 8.10 -17.74 -1.66
C GLY A 34 8.35 -16.24 -1.87
N ASP A 35 7.31 -15.51 -2.24
CA ASP A 35 7.34 -14.07 -2.43
C ASP A 35 6.83 -13.27 -1.21
N ARG A 36 6.66 -13.93 -0.07
CA ARG A 36 6.01 -13.37 1.12
C ARG A 36 6.98 -13.31 2.29
N TYR A 37 6.97 -12.18 2.99
CA TYR A 37 7.47 -12.11 4.36
C TYR A 37 6.29 -12.36 5.30
N ILE A 38 6.44 -13.32 6.19
CA ILE A 38 5.47 -13.65 7.23
C ILE A 38 6.07 -13.25 8.56
N MET A 39 5.40 -12.33 9.24
CA MET A 39 5.80 -11.85 10.56
C MET A 39 4.83 -12.46 11.58
N HIS A 40 5.36 -13.30 12.48
CA HIS A 40 4.62 -13.91 13.58
C HIS A 40 4.77 -13.05 14.83
N LEU A 41 3.83 -12.13 15.06
CA LEU A 41 3.97 -11.11 16.09
C LEU A 41 4.12 -11.67 17.52
N PRO A 42 3.42 -12.73 17.92
CA PRO A 42 3.64 -13.35 19.22
C PRO A 42 5.07 -13.83 19.46
N GLU A 43 5.79 -14.20 18.39
CA GLU A 43 7.15 -14.73 18.45
C GLU A 43 8.23 -13.62 18.36
N MET A 44 7.82 -12.40 18.04
CA MET A 44 8.73 -11.27 17.84
C MET A 44 9.17 -10.59 19.15
N GLU A 45 8.77 -11.10 20.31
CA GLU A 45 9.07 -10.50 21.62
C GLU A 45 8.70 -9.00 21.69
N LEU A 46 7.60 -8.63 21.05
CA LEU A 46 7.07 -7.27 21.06
C LEU A 46 6.40 -6.97 22.40
N THR A 47 6.37 -5.69 22.78
CA THR A 47 5.63 -5.25 23.98
C THR A 47 4.11 -5.29 23.78
N GLY A 48 3.67 -5.38 22.52
CA GLY A 48 2.28 -5.30 22.10
C GLY A 48 1.78 -3.86 21.87
N GLU A 49 2.56 -2.87 22.27
CA GLU A 49 2.20 -1.45 22.13
C GLU A 49 2.80 -0.80 20.87
N GLU A 50 3.60 -1.56 20.13
CA GLU A 50 4.09 -1.12 18.82
C GLU A 50 2.93 -0.79 17.90
N SER A 51 3.03 0.35 17.22
CA SER A 51 2.07 0.67 16.16
C SER A 51 2.27 -0.29 14.97
N LEU A 52 1.26 -0.42 14.15
CA LEU A 52 1.38 -1.20 12.92
C LEU A 52 2.52 -0.68 12.04
N LEU A 53 2.70 0.64 11.94
CA LEU A 53 3.83 1.21 11.21
C LEU A 53 5.18 0.75 11.79
N ASP A 54 5.34 0.83 13.12
CA ASP A 54 6.58 0.39 13.77
C ASP A 54 6.90 -1.08 13.45
N VAL A 55 5.87 -1.93 13.41
CA VAL A 55 6.01 -3.35 13.07
C VAL A 55 6.34 -3.53 11.59
N LEU A 56 5.62 -2.86 10.72
CA LEU A 56 5.84 -2.95 9.26
C LEU A 56 7.23 -2.45 8.87
N MET A 57 7.75 -1.43 9.56
CA MET A 57 9.12 -0.95 9.34
C MET A 57 10.20 -1.96 9.73
N MET A 58 9.88 -3.02 10.48
CA MET A 58 10.80 -4.14 10.72
C MET A 58 10.93 -5.05 9.49
N CYS A 59 9.92 -5.08 8.61
CA CYS A 59 10.00 -5.84 7.37
C CYS A 59 11.04 -5.22 6.42
N PRO A 60 11.97 -6.01 5.86
CA PRO A 60 13.00 -5.52 4.96
C PRO A 60 12.49 -4.77 3.74
N GLU A 61 11.33 -5.16 3.22
CA GLU A 61 10.78 -4.63 1.96
C GLU A 61 9.86 -3.42 2.13
N VAL A 62 9.53 -3.06 3.35
CA VAL A 62 8.58 -1.98 3.64
C VAL A 62 9.32 -0.70 3.95
N ILE A 63 8.93 0.40 3.31
CA ILE A 63 9.35 1.75 3.67
C ILE A 63 8.14 2.69 3.74
N SER A 64 8.27 3.77 4.47
CA SER A 64 7.32 4.87 4.45
C SER A 64 8.09 6.17 4.25
N LEU A 65 7.77 6.91 3.19
CA LEU A 65 8.46 8.16 2.85
C LEU A 65 7.90 9.38 3.59
N ASP A 66 6.71 9.28 4.13
CA ASP A 66 5.98 10.38 4.75
C ASP A 66 5.29 10.00 6.08
N GLY A 67 5.49 8.76 6.54
CA GLY A 67 4.82 8.22 7.73
C GLY A 67 3.37 7.81 7.52
N ASN A 68 2.74 8.20 6.41
CA ASN A 68 1.32 7.98 6.14
C ASN A 68 1.09 6.93 5.07
N ASN A 69 2.02 6.78 4.14
CA ASN A 69 1.93 5.83 3.05
C ASN A 69 3.02 4.77 3.15
N ILE A 70 2.63 3.53 2.93
CA ILE A 70 3.56 2.41 2.90
C ILE A 70 3.81 2.03 1.45
N ILE A 71 5.09 1.91 1.11
CA ILE A 71 5.56 1.48 -0.20
C ILE A 71 6.59 0.36 -0.05
N GLY A 72 6.79 -0.42 -1.10
CA GLY A 72 7.95 -1.30 -1.21
C GLY A 72 9.25 -0.52 -1.26
N GLY A 73 10.39 -1.18 -1.10
CA GLY A 73 11.72 -0.56 -1.14
C GLY A 73 12.06 0.18 -2.44
N ASP A 74 11.08 0.40 -3.29
CA ASP A 74 11.16 1.06 -4.58
C ASP A 74 10.48 2.44 -4.56
N PRO A 75 11.23 3.52 -4.77
CA PRO A 75 10.69 4.87 -4.78
C PRO A 75 9.87 5.22 -6.04
N PHE A 76 9.88 4.38 -7.08
CA PHE A 76 8.93 4.46 -8.20
C PHE A 76 7.57 3.87 -7.86
N ALA A 77 7.35 3.66 -6.61
CA ALA A 77 6.19 3.07 -5.99
C ALA A 77 4.84 3.70 -6.36
N ASN A 78 4.84 4.86 -6.98
CA ASN A 78 3.58 5.46 -7.42
C ASN A 78 2.82 4.55 -8.37
N LEU A 79 3.52 3.71 -9.14
CA LEU A 79 2.91 2.83 -10.10
C LEU A 79 2.80 1.36 -9.63
N TYR A 80 3.77 0.79 -8.90
CA TYR A 80 3.73 -0.64 -8.50
C TYR A 80 4.32 -0.93 -7.12
N GLY A 81 4.62 0.08 -6.33
CA GLY A 81 5.17 -0.08 -5.00
C GLY A 81 4.19 0.19 -3.87
N LYS A 82 3.00 0.73 -4.14
CA LYS A 82 2.00 0.95 -3.11
C LYS A 82 1.46 -0.37 -2.59
N PHE A 83 1.28 -0.44 -1.27
CA PHE A 83 0.60 -1.55 -0.63
C PHE A 83 -0.88 -1.26 -0.42
N VAL A 84 -1.68 -2.29 -0.58
CA VAL A 84 -3.03 -2.37 -0.03
C VAL A 84 -2.95 -3.11 1.29
N ILE A 85 -3.55 -2.57 2.32
CA ILE A 85 -3.67 -3.23 3.62
C ILE A 85 -5.01 -3.95 3.67
N ARG A 86 -4.98 -5.24 3.99
CA ARG A 86 -6.17 -6.04 4.26
C ARG A 86 -6.13 -6.54 5.70
N ILE A 87 -7.27 -6.53 6.34
CA ILE A 87 -7.47 -7.14 7.66
C ILE A 87 -8.38 -8.33 7.48
N ASP A 88 -7.90 -9.53 7.84
CA ASP A 88 -8.63 -10.78 7.68
C ASP A 88 -9.23 -10.93 6.26
N ASN A 89 -8.43 -10.61 5.24
CA ASN A 89 -8.74 -10.62 3.79
C ASN A 89 -9.64 -9.48 3.26
N GLN A 90 -10.03 -8.51 4.09
CA GLN A 90 -10.81 -7.34 3.66
C GLN A 90 -9.93 -6.10 3.55
N GLU A 91 -10.05 -5.36 2.44
CA GLU A 91 -9.31 -4.11 2.27
C GLU A 91 -9.69 -3.10 3.36
N TYR A 92 -8.67 -2.51 3.99
CA TYR A 92 -8.88 -1.43 4.94
C TYR A 92 -9.04 -0.12 4.17
N GLY A 93 -10.28 0.32 4.03
CA GLY A 93 -10.62 1.49 3.22
C GLY A 93 -10.66 2.82 3.97
N LEU A 94 -10.30 2.85 5.27
CA LEU A 94 -10.23 4.07 6.06
C LEU A 94 -8.87 4.77 5.91
N ASP A 95 -8.65 5.86 6.64
CA ASP A 95 -7.41 6.60 6.60
C ASP A 95 -6.20 5.74 7.05
N TYR A 96 -5.31 5.43 6.12
CA TYR A 96 -4.11 4.63 6.42
C TYR A 96 -3.20 5.30 7.44
N ALA A 97 -3.07 6.62 7.43
CA ALA A 97 -2.24 7.33 8.39
C ALA A 97 -2.73 7.07 9.82
N THR A 98 -4.03 7.15 10.02
CA THR A 98 -4.65 6.82 11.31
C THR A 98 -4.39 5.39 11.70
N PHE A 99 -4.65 4.46 10.79
CA PHE A 99 -4.54 3.04 11.03
C PHE A 99 -3.10 2.63 11.37
N LEU A 100 -2.14 3.06 10.58
CA LEU A 100 -0.73 2.72 10.73
C LEU A 100 -0.16 3.13 12.09
N HIS A 101 -0.55 4.27 12.59
CA HIS A 101 -0.03 4.78 13.86
C HIS A 101 -0.75 4.24 15.09
N HIS A 102 -2.03 3.90 14.95
CA HIS A 102 -2.87 3.61 16.11
C HIS A 102 -3.28 2.14 16.25
N PHE A 103 -3.16 1.33 15.21
CA PHE A 103 -3.37 -0.11 15.33
C PHE A 103 -2.15 -0.76 16.00
N LYS A 104 -2.38 -1.61 16.99
CA LYS A 104 -1.29 -2.09 17.88
C LYS A 104 -0.93 -3.55 17.65
N ALA A 105 0.35 -3.88 17.84
CA ALA A 105 0.87 -5.23 17.66
C ALA A 105 0.15 -6.29 18.50
N ARG A 106 -0.37 -5.93 19.69
CA ARG A 106 -1.13 -6.86 20.54
C ARG A 106 -2.42 -7.38 19.90
N GLU A 107 -2.98 -6.66 18.92
CA GLU A 107 -4.22 -7.02 18.26
C GLU A 107 -3.98 -7.96 17.06
N ILE A 108 -2.71 -8.14 16.68
CA ILE A 108 -2.31 -8.82 15.45
C ILE A 108 -1.68 -10.18 15.78
N GLU A 109 -2.06 -11.20 15.04
CA GLU A 109 -1.45 -12.53 15.07
C GLU A 109 -0.30 -12.63 14.07
N THR A 110 -0.61 -12.34 12.78
CA THR A 110 0.37 -12.41 11.71
C THR A 110 0.21 -11.24 10.75
N ILE A 111 1.33 -10.85 10.14
CA ILE A 111 1.35 -9.95 9.00
C ILE A 111 2.04 -10.67 7.85
N LYS A 112 1.39 -10.73 6.69
CA LYS A 112 1.99 -11.24 5.45
C LYS A 112 2.22 -10.06 4.50
N VAL A 113 3.46 -9.82 4.14
CA VAL A 113 3.83 -8.80 3.15
C VAL A 113 4.12 -9.49 1.83
N CYS A 114 3.19 -9.43 0.90
CA CYS A 114 3.32 -9.99 -0.45
C CYS A 114 4.02 -8.98 -1.36
N GLN A 115 5.18 -9.35 -1.89
CA GLN A 115 6.00 -8.45 -2.71
C GLN A 115 5.52 -8.37 -4.15
N ASN A 116 5.08 -9.49 -4.67
CA ASN A 116 4.50 -9.55 -5.99
C ASN A 116 3.01 -9.77 -5.82
N ALA A 117 2.21 -8.93 -6.44
CA ALA A 117 0.80 -9.13 -6.35
C ALA A 117 0.45 -10.48 -6.96
N GLU A 118 -0.21 -11.27 -6.17
CA GLU A 118 -0.92 -12.44 -6.62
C GLU A 118 -1.95 -12.03 -7.68
N VAL A 119 -2.28 -12.91 -8.59
CA VAL A 119 -3.31 -12.63 -9.60
C VAL A 119 -4.72 -12.90 -9.11
N MET A 120 -4.87 -13.39 -7.88
CA MET A 120 -6.13 -13.78 -7.23
C MET A 120 -7.01 -12.57 -6.84
N LYS A 121 -8.12 -12.85 -6.15
CA LYS A 121 -9.06 -11.85 -5.64
C LYS A 121 -8.35 -10.68 -4.93
N GLY A 122 -8.80 -9.47 -5.22
CA GLY A 122 -8.28 -8.25 -4.61
C GLY A 122 -6.90 -7.81 -5.09
N CYS A 123 -6.29 -8.58 -6.02
CA CYS A 123 -5.00 -8.27 -6.63
C CYS A 123 -5.18 -7.66 -8.02
N SER A 124 -6.28 -6.97 -8.25
CA SER A 124 -6.71 -6.48 -9.57
C SER A 124 -5.82 -5.41 -10.19
N SER A 125 -4.87 -4.88 -9.46
CA SER A 125 -3.93 -3.90 -9.98
C SER A 125 -2.61 -3.96 -9.21
N LEU A 126 -1.63 -3.31 -9.70
CA LEU A 126 -0.26 -3.00 -9.32
C LEU A 126 0.10 -2.92 -7.83
N LYS A 127 -0.88 -3.06 -6.95
CA LYS A 127 -0.67 -2.89 -5.52
C LYS A 127 -0.10 -4.17 -4.94
N LYS A 128 0.95 -4.05 -4.17
CA LYS A 128 1.42 -5.11 -3.27
C LYS A 128 0.42 -5.23 -2.13
N VAL A 129 0.38 -6.36 -1.47
CA VAL A 129 -0.63 -6.63 -0.43
C VAL A 129 0.05 -6.86 0.91
N ILE A 130 -0.49 -6.23 1.95
CA ILE A 130 -0.18 -6.52 3.34
C ILE A 130 -1.44 -7.12 3.97
N ASP A 131 -1.42 -8.42 4.22
CA ASP A 131 -2.49 -9.13 4.89
C ASP A 131 -2.22 -9.19 6.39
N ILE A 132 -3.13 -8.66 7.18
CA ILE A 132 -3.09 -8.64 8.64
C ILE A 132 -4.14 -9.63 9.14
N THR A 133 -3.70 -10.63 9.89
CA THR A 133 -4.61 -11.54 10.60
C THR A 133 -4.70 -11.10 12.04
N LEU A 134 -5.92 -10.85 12.52
CA LEU A 134 -6.15 -10.48 13.90
C LEU A 134 -6.02 -11.69 14.83
N ARG A 135 -5.57 -11.45 16.06
CA ARG A 135 -5.54 -12.48 17.10
C ARG A 135 -6.95 -12.97 17.38
N LYS A 136 -7.12 -14.28 17.28
CA LYS A 136 -8.34 -14.93 17.76
C LYS A 136 -8.35 -14.86 19.28
N LYS A 137 -9.39 -14.28 19.83
CA LYS A 137 -9.63 -14.30 21.28
C LYS A 137 -10.63 -15.37 21.63
N GLU A 138 -10.55 -15.86 22.88
CA GLU A 138 -11.65 -16.54 23.51
C GLU A 138 -12.85 -15.59 23.59
N ASN A 139 -14.04 -16.13 23.87
CA ASN A 139 -15.26 -15.34 24.00
C ASN A 139 -15.05 -14.13 24.92
N GLY A 140 -15.50 -12.98 24.48
CA GLY A 140 -15.36 -11.74 25.23
C GLY A 140 -15.36 -10.49 24.35
N THR A 141 -15.35 -9.35 24.99
CA THR A 141 -15.26 -8.04 24.35
C THR A 141 -14.00 -7.34 24.81
N THR A 142 -13.30 -6.76 23.85
CA THR A 142 -12.14 -5.91 24.11
C THR A 142 -12.21 -4.71 23.21
N GLY A 143 -11.64 -3.63 23.65
CA GLY A 143 -11.63 -2.44 22.84
C GLY A 143 -10.59 -1.44 23.33
N ARG A 144 -10.58 -0.35 22.62
CA ARG A 144 -9.76 0.81 22.96
C ARG A 144 -10.44 2.10 22.53
N TRP A 145 -10.09 3.15 23.19
CA TRP A 145 -10.28 4.49 22.69
C TRP A 145 -8.99 5.29 22.84
N GLY A 146 -8.77 6.23 21.95
CA GLY A 146 -7.58 7.07 21.96
C GLY A 146 -7.92 8.50 21.57
N LEU A 147 -7.19 9.45 22.15
CA LEU A 147 -7.26 10.86 21.84
C LEU A 147 -5.85 11.38 21.58
N PHE A 148 -5.69 12.17 20.54
CA PHE A 148 -4.42 12.71 20.08
C PHE A 148 -4.60 14.18 19.70
N ALA A 149 -3.54 14.95 19.92
CA ALA A 149 -3.48 16.35 19.51
C ALA A 149 -2.11 16.64 18.91
N ASP A 150 -2.05 17.51 17.93
CA ASP A 150 -0.81 17.93 17.29
C ASP A 150 -0.49 19.40 17.50
N THR A 151 0.73 19.79 17.16
CA THR A 151 1.26 21.15 17.35
C THR A 151 0.62 22.19 16.44
N TYR A 152 -0.15 21.77 15.42
CA TYR A 152 -0.87 22.69 14.53
C TYR A 152 -2.34 22.89 14.93
N GLY A 153 -2.74 22.35 16.08
CA GLY A 153 -4.11 22.42 16.57
C GLY A 153 -5.03 21.37 15.93
N GLY A 154 -4.44 20.33 15.36
CA GLY A 154 -5.16 19.15 14.94
C GLY A 154 -5.54 18.30 16.14
N ALA A 155 -6.63 17.56 16.00
CA ALA A 155 -7.13 16.63 17.00
C ALA A 155 -7.65 15.36 16.33
N LYS A 156 -7.47 14.22 17.01
CA LYS A 156 -7.89 12.92 16.51
C LYS A 156 -8.48 12.09 17.63
N GLY A 157 -9.58 11.41 17.32
CA GLY A 157 -10.23 10.46 18.22
C GLY A 157 -10.44 9.13 17.51
N ILE A 158 -10.22 8.03 18.22
CA ILE A 158 -10.50 6.68 17.74
C ILE A 158 -11.24 5.88 18.79
N VAL A 159 -12.16 5.04 18.34
CA VAL A 159 -12.79 3.99 19.15
C VAL A 159 -12.79 2.71 18.33
N SER A 160 -12.30 1.62 18.91
CA SER A 160 -12.32 0.32 18.26
C SER A 160 -12.76 -0.74 19.27
N VAL A 161 -13.70 -1.59 18.89
CA VAL A 161 -14.23 -2.65 19.72
C VAL A 161 -14.24 -3.94 18.93
N ILE A 162 -13.73 -5.01 19.53
CA ILE A 162 -13.79 -6.38 19.00
C ILE A 162 -14.55 -7.21 20.01
N SER A 163 -15.67 -7.76 19.59
CA SER A 163 -16.47 -8.70 20.39
C SER A 163 -16.48 -10.05 19.69
N GLN A 164 -16.09 -11.08 20.41
CA GLN A 164 -16.14 -12.47 19.95
C GLN A 164 -17.10 -13.26 20.85
N GLN A 165 -18.08 -13.88 20.25
CA GLN A 165 -19.01 -14.75 20.95
C GLN A 165 -19.24 -16.00 20.12
N ASP A 166 -18.69 -17.12 20.57
CA ASP A 166 -18.73 -18.42 19.88
C ASP A 166 -18.37 -18.29 18.38
N LYS A 167 -19.37 -18.31 17.54
CA LYS A 167 -19.27 -18.32 16.07
C LYS A 167 -19.34 -16.94 15.43
N LEU A 168 -19.56 -15.90 16.23
CA LEU A 168 -19.74 -14.53 15.73
C LEU A 168 -18.64 -13.62 16.28
N ARG A 169 -17.95 -12.93 15.38
CA ARG A 169 -17.06 -11.83 15.70
C ARG A 169 -17.62 -10.54 15.12
N VAL A 170 -17.62 -9.51 15.92
CA VAL A 170 -17.99 -8.15 15.52
C VAL A 170 -16.79 -7.25 15.77
N LEU A 171 -16.30 -6.58 14.73
CA LEU A 171 -15.32 -5.51 14.85
C LEU A 171 -16.02 -4.22 14.47
N SER A 172 -15.98 -3.24 15.36
CA SER A 172 -16.47 -1.89 15.12
C SER A 172 -15.33 -0.91 15.29
N HIS A 173 -15.17 -0.01 14.35
CA HIS A 173 -14.16 1.05 14.40
C HIS A 173 -14.79 2.37 14.00
N VAL A 174 -14.53 3.41 14.79
CA VAL A 174 -14.94 4.79 14.51
C VAL A 174 -13.74 5.69 14.71
N GLU A 175 -13.51 6.57 13.79
CA GLU A 175 -12.44 7.56 13.87
C GLU A 175 -12.90 8.95 13.44
N GLY A 176 -12.29 9.95 14.02
CA GLY A 176 -12.43 11.33 13.59
C GLY A 176 -11.07 12.00 13.65
N ASN A 177 -10.71 12.69 12.59
CA ASN A 177 -9.45 13.40 12.46
C ASN A 177 -9.73 14.82 11.98
N PHE A 178 -9.21 15.78 12.69
CA PHE A 178 -9.17 17.18 12.28
C PHE A 178 -7.72 17.62 12.21
N GLN A 179 -7.28 18.07 11.05
CA GLN A 179 -5.91 18.57 10.84
C GLN A 179 -5.96 20.00 10.28
N ARG A 180 -5.00 20.77 10.73
CA ARG A 180 -4.71 22.09 10.18
C ARG A 180 -3.28 22.10 9.67
N THR A 181 -3.10 22.21 8.37
CA THR A 181 -1.78 22.32 7.77
C THR A 181 -1.61 23.71 7.17
N SER A 182 -0.44 24.31 7.28
CA SER A 182 -0.10 25.53 6.60
C SER A 182 1.06 25.28 5.66
N SER A 183 0.86 25.52 4.36
CA SER A 183 1.95 25.54 3.40
C SER A 183 2.26 27.00 3.05
N SER A 184 3.51 27.39 3.13
CA SER A 184 3.97 28.65 2.55
C SER A 184 4.55 28.33 1.17
N ASP A 185 3.75 28.49 0.14
CA ASP A 185 4.28 28.47 -1.22
C ASP A 185 5.05 29.77 -1.47
N LYS A 186 6.34 29.63 -1.49
CA LYS A 186 7.20 30.59 -2.19
C LYS A 186 7.25 30.13 -3.64
N ASP A 187 6.22 30.43 -4.39
CA ASP A 187 6.30 30.27 -5.83
C ASP A 187 7.21 31.37 -6.37
N ALA A 188 8.49 31.01 -6.53
CA ALA A 188 9.53 31.92 -7.02
C ALA A 188 9.25 32.38 -8.47
N TYR A 189 8.31 31.77 -9.16
CA TYR A 189 7.99 32.08 -10.55
C TYR A 189 6.94 33.17 -10.72
N GLN A 190 6.08 33.42 -9.72
CA GLN A 190 5.00 34.41 -9.83
C GLN A 190 5.06 35.54 -8.80
N GLY A 191 6.06 35.57 -7.92
CA GLY A 191 6.20 36.63 -6.92
C GLY A 191 5.08 36.64 -5.86
N ILE A 192 4.27 35.60 -5.75
CA ILE A 192 3.18 35.46 -4.81
C ILE A 192 3.70 34.71 -3.58
N SER A 193 3.97 35.44 -2.51
CA SER A 193 4.19 34.82 -1.21
C SER A 193 2.86 34.79 -0.47
N GLY A 194 2.21 33.63 -0.44
CA GLY A 194 0.97 33.40 0.28
C GLY A 194 1.12 32.24 1.26
N THR A 195 0.58 32.37 2.46
CA THR A 195 0.42 31.22 3.36
C THR A 195 -0.95 30.61 3.10
N THR A 196 -0.97 29.42 2.49
CA THR A 196 -2.21 28.66 2.32
C THR A 196 -2.43 27.81 3.56
N VAL A 197 -3.54 27.98 4.25
CA VAL A 197 -3.96 27.13 5.36
C VAL A 197 -5.00 26.15 4.84
N ASN A 198 -4.73 24.88 4.98
CA ASN A 198 -5.68 23.81 4.70
C ASN A 198 -6.27 23.30 6.01
N HIS A 199 -7.60 23.24 6.06
CA HIS A 199 -8.36 22.56 7.10
C HIS A 199 -8.90 21.26 6.53
N TYR A 200 -8.35 20.16 7.01
CA TYR A 200 -8.77 18.81 6.65
C TYR A 200 -9.53 18.20 7.81
N SER A 201 -10.70 17.66 7.56
CA SER A 201 -11.39 16.79 8.51
C SER A 201 -11.78 15.47 7.83
N HIS A 202 -11.61 14.40 8.57
CA HIS A 202 -11.98 13.05 8.14
C HIS A 202 -12.74 12.37 9.28
N GLU A 203 -13.86 11.75 8.93
CA GLU A 203 -14.65 10.92 9.83
C GLU A 203 -14.87 9.57 9.15
N GLY A 204 -14.66 8.49 9.89
CA GLY A 204 -14.79 7.15 9.37
C GLY A 204 -15.49 6.23 10.35
N ALA A 205 -16.31 5.35 9.83
CA ALA A 205 -16.92 4.26 10.58
C ALA A 205 -16.84 2.97 9.79
N LYS A 206 -16.44 1.89 10.45
CA LYS A 206 -16.34 0.54 9.87
C LYS A 206 -16.98 -0.47 10.80
N LEU A 207 -17.78 -1.36 10.24
CA LEU A 207 -18.35 -2.52 10.88
C LEU A 207 -17.98 -3.76 10.08
N ASN A 208 -17.33 -4.72 10.72
CA ASN A 208 -17.04 -6.02 10.14
C ASN A 208 -17.68 -7.10 11.01
N LEU A 209 -18.49 -7.96 10.38
CA LEU A 209 -19.14 -9.11 10.98
C LEU A 209 -18.56 -10.38 10.38
N LEU A 210 -17.98 -11.25 11.20
CA LEU A 210 -17.50 -12.57 10.80
C LEU A 210 -18.34 -13.62 11.50
N TRP A 211 -19.07 -14.41 10.74
CA TRP A 211 -19.91 -15.49 11.26
C TRP A 211 -19.48 -16.83 10.68
N THR A 212 -19.21 -17.80 11.58
CA THR A 212 -18.78 -19.16 11.23
C THR A 212 -19.85 -20.17 11.68
N PRO A 213 -21.00 -20.28 10.97
CA PRO A 213 -22.12 -21.13 11.39
C PRO A 213 -21.73 -22.60 11.52
N THR A 214 -20.83 -23.06 10.67
CA THR A 214 -20.26 -24.42 10.70
C THR A 214 -18.74 -24.34 10.58
N ALA A 215 -18.04 -25.47 10.78
CA ALA A 215 -16.60 -25.54 10.55
C ALA A 215 -16.20 -25.35 9.07
N LYS A 216 -17.16 -25.45 8.16
CA LYS A 216 -16.93 -25.37 6.70
C LYS A 216 -17.43 -24.06 6.09
N ASP A 217 -18.24 -23.30 6.81
CA ASP A 217 -18.90 -22.10 6.29
C ASP A 217 -18.44 -20.86 7.03
N VAL A 218 -18.04 -19.84 6.30
CA VAL A 218 -17.67 -18.52 6.81
C VAL A 218 -18.43 -17.47 6.01
N LEU A 219 -19.16 -16.62 6.72
CA LEU A 219 -19.79 -15.42 6.15
C LEU A 219 -19.15 -14.20 6.79
N GLU A 220 -18.65 -13.31 5.98
CA GLU A 220 -18.11 -12.02 6.39
C GLU A 220 -18.89 -10.89 5.72
N ILE A 221 -19.26 -9.87 6.51
CA ILE A 221 -19.93 -8.68 6.02
C ILE A 221 -19.12 -7.49 6.48
N ASP A 222 -18.68 -6.67 5.54
CA ASP A 222 -17.94 -5.44 5.78
C ASP A 222 -18.77 -4.24 5.31
N ALA A 223 -18.96 -3.28 6.20
CA ALA A 223 -19.65 -2.04 5.92
C ALA A 223 -18.79 -0.86 6.39
N MET A 224 -18.61 0.13 5.53
CA MET A 224 -17.78 1.29 5.82
C MET A 224 -18.44 2.55 5.29
N GLN A 225 -18.29 3.62 6.05
CA GLN A 225 -18.63 4.98 5.64
C GLN A 225 -17.47 5.90 5.96
N THR A 226 -17.13 6.78 5.03
CA THR A 226 -16.18 7.87 5.27
C THR A 226 -16.79 9.21 4.85
N TYR A 227 -16.38 10.24 5.55
CA TYR A 227 -16.68 11.63 5.22
C TYR A 227 -15.39 12.44 5.34
N THR A 228 -15.00 13.11 4.28
CA THR A 228 -13.82 13.95 4.23
C THR A 228 -14.20 15.34 3.79
N ARG A 229 -13.66 16.34 4.47
CA ARG A 229 -13.81 17.75 4.11
C ARG A 229 -12.43 18.37 3.98
N ASN A 230 -12.18 18.98 2.82
CA ASN A 230 -11.01 19.82 2.57
C ASN A 230 -11.44 21.28 2.40
N HIS A 231 -10.76 22.18 3.06
CA HIS A 231 -10.99 23.61 2.92
C HIS A 231 -9.67 24.36 2.92
N PHE A 232 -9.30 24.91 1.78
CA PHE A 232 -8.14 25.80 1.64
C PHE A 232 -8.56 27.23 1.85
N THR A 233 -7.67 28.08 2.35
CA THR A 233 -7.96 29.47 2.75
C THR A 233 -8.60 30.34 1.66
N HIS A 234 -8.38 30.00 0.41
CA HIS A 234 -8.84 30.80 -0.75
C HIS A 234 -9.74 30.02 -1.72
N THR A 235 -10.07 28.76 -1.38
CA THR A 235 -10.94 27.92 -2.22
C THR A 235 -12.17 27.49 -1.43
N PRO A 236 -13.31 27.29 -2.10
CA PRO A 236 -14.46 26.67 -1.47
C PRO A 236 -14.14 25.30 -0.90
N ALA A 237 -14.87 24.89 0.13
CA ALA A 237 -14.69 23.57 0.73
C ALA A 237 -15.19 22.45 -0.20
N ASP A 238 -14.40 21.39 -0.28
CA ASP A 238 -14.76 20.14 -0.95
C ASP A 238 -15.16 19.09 0.07
N TYR A 239 -16.15 18.28 -0.28
CA TYR A 239 -16.73 17.25 0.56
C TYR A 239 -16.78 15.94 -0.18
N VAL A 240 -16.10 14.91 0.34
CA VAL A 240 -16.15 13.56 -0.20
C VAL A 240 -16.84 12.63 0.80
N ARG A 241 -17.83 11.88 0.33
CA ARG A 241 -18.48 10.80 1.09
C ARG A 241 -18.29 9.49 0.33
N ALA A 242 -17.82 8.47 1.03
CA ALA A 242 -17.73 7.15 0.47
C ALA A 242 -18.47 6.15 1.36
N TYR A 243 -19.16 5.22 0.72
CA TYR A 243 -19.86 4.10 1.33
C TYR A 243 -19.37 2.82 0.68
N HIS A 244 -19.02 1.85 1.47
CA HIS A 244 -18.62 0.53 1.01
C HIS A 244 -19.45 -0.53 1.73
N LEU A 245 -19.96 -1.51 0.98
CA LEU A 245 -20.62 -2.68 1.52
C LEU A 245 -20.15 -3.90 0.76
N GLN A 246 -19.70 -4.92 1.47
CA GLN A 246 -19.24 -6.18 0.88
C GLN A 246 -19.71 -7.36 1.75
N ALA A 247 -20.08 -8.44 1.10
CA ALA A 247 -20.39 -9.72 1.73
C ALA A 247 -19.58 -10.82 1.04
N ASP A 248 -18.81 -11.56 1.83
CA ASP A 248 -18.00 -12.70 1.41
C ASP A 248 -18.56 -13.97 2.04
N TYR A 249 -18.88 -14.96 1.23
CA TYR A 249 -19.22 -16.29 1.71
C TYR A 249 -18.17 -17.28 1.21
N THR A 250 -17.50 -17.94 2.15
CA THR A 250 -16.52 -18.99 1.88
C THR A 250 -17.05 -20.32 2.38
N ARG A 251 -17.00 -21.35 1.54
CA ARG A 251 -17.33 -22.72 1.92
C ARG A 251 -16.19 -23.67 1.60
N THR A 252 -15.74 -24.41 2.60
CA THR A 252 -14.85 -25.55 2.44
C THR A 252 -15.67 -26.75 1.93
N LEU A 253 -15.33 -27.22 0.72
CA LEU A 253 -16.10 -28.25 0.02
C LEU A 253 -15.70 -29.66 0.45
N ALA A 254 -14.42 -29.87 0.68
CA ALA A 254 -13.85 -31.18 1.00
C ALA A 254 -12.78 -31.09 2.08
N ASP A 255 -12.48 -32.21 2.73
CA ASP A 255 -11.48 -32.30 3.81
C ASP A 255 -10.04 -32.10 3.32
N ASN A 256 -9.82 -32.14 2.00
CA ASN A 256 -8.54 -31.77 1.38
C ASN A 256 -8.29 -30.24 1.35
N GLY A 257 -9.22 -29.43 1.86
CA GLY A 257 -9.12 -27.98 1.89
C GLY A 257 -9.71 -27.25 0.67
N SER A 258 -10.27 -27.97 -0.32
CA SER A 258 -10.93 -27.31 -1.46
C SER A 258 -12.01 -26.37 -0.97
N SER A 259 -12.08 -25.17 -1.55
CA SER A 259 -13.00 -24.12 -1.13
C SER A 259 -13.56 -23.33 -2.29
N ILE A 260 -14.71 -22.76 -2.09
CA ILE A 260 -15.34 -21.78 -2.98
C ILE A 260 -15.64 -20.52 -2.20
N LEU A 261 -15.36 -19.39 -2.83
CA LEU A 261 -15.64 -18.05 -2.32
C LEU A 261 -16.61 -17.35 -3.27
N PHE A 262 -17.62 -16.71 -2.69
CA PHE A 262 -18.51 -15.77 -3.37
C PHE A 262 -18.42 -14.42 -2.67
N THR A 263 -18.22 -13.37 -3.46
CA THR A 263 -18.23 -11.99 -2.98
C THR A 263 -19.29 -11.21 -3.75
N LEU A 264 -20.04 -10.40 -3.03
CA LEU A 264 -20.87 -9.34 -3.59
C LEU A 264 -20.54 -8.05 -2.86
N GLY A 265 -20.35 -6.97 -3.59
CA GLY A 265 -20.04 -5.69 -2.98
C GLY A 265 -20.48 -4.51 -3.84
N ALA A 266 -20.50 -3.36 -3.20
CA ALA A 266 -20.71 -2.09 -3.87
C ALA A 266 -19.98 -0.98 -3.12
N GLU A 267 -19.43 -0.05 -3.88
CA GLU A 267 -18.87 1.20 -3.38
C GLU A 267 -19.63 2.37 -4.02
N HIS A 268 -19.90 3.39 -3.23
CA HIS A 268 -20.48 4.63 -3.71
C HIS A 268 -19.68 5.82 -3.17
N ILE A 269 -19.22 6.68 -4.07
CA ILE A 269 -18.46 7.88 -3.76
C ILE A 269 -19.25 9.09 -4.26
N SER A 270 -19.41 10.09 -3.41
CA SER A 270 -19.98 11.38 -3.77
C SER A 270 -18.97 12.47 -3.41
N ASP A 271 -18.56 13.22 -4.42
CA ASP A 271 -17.65 14.35 -4.28
C ASP A 271 -18.40 15.63 -4.67
N ASN A 272 -18.50 16.56 -3.73
CA ASN A 272 -19.23 17.79 -3.88
C ASN A 272 -18.36 18.97 -3.47
N GLY A 273 -18.36 20.02 -4.25
CA GLY A 273 -17.58 21.22 -3.95
C GLY A 273 -17.97 22.39 -4.83
N ARG A 274 -17.05 23.31 -4.98
CA ARG A 274 -17.17 24.46 -5.88
C ARG A 274 -15.89 24.63 -6.65
N THR A 275 -15.98 24.75 -7.96
CA THR A 275 -14.85 25.16 -8.81
C THR A 275 -14.73 26.68 -8.83
N LEU A 276 -13.50 27.17 -8.89
CA LEU A 276 -13.22 28.57 -9.20
C LEU A 276 -13.09 28.67 -10.73
N GLU A 277 -14.08 29.26 -11.38
CA GLU A 277 -14.01 29.65 -12.78
C GLU A 277 -13.77 31.16 -12.84
N GLU A 278 -12.54 31.56 -13.20
CA GLU A 278 -12.05 32.94 -13.33
C GLU A 278 -12.41 33.86 -12.13
N THR A 279 -13.65 34.27 -11.98
CA THR A 279 -14.15 35.14 -10.89
C THR A 279 -15.43 34.61 -10.23
N GLN A 280 -15.99 33.49 -10.71
CA GLN A 280 -17.24 32.95 -10.18
C GLN A 280 -17.01 31.52 -9.66
N THR A 281 -17.66 31.20 -8.55
CA THR A 281 -17.66 29.85 -8.01
C THR A 281 -18.89 29.09 -8.46
N ALA A 282 -18.70 28.01 -9.21
CA ALA A 282 -19.78 27.10 -9.62
C ALA A 282 -19.82 25.85 -8.74
N PRO A 283 -20.98 25.43 -8.24
CA PRO A 283 -21.09 24.19 -7.51
C PRO A 283 -20.96 22.99 -8.44
N TYR A 284 -20.27 21.94 -7.99
CA TYR A 284 -20.21 20.66 -8.70
C TYR A 284 -20.65 19.51 -7.79
N GLN A 285 -21.09 18.44 -8.40
CA GLN A 285 -21.48 17.20 -7.74
C GLN A 285 -21.10 16.00 -8.60
N ASN A 286 -20.07 15.28 -8.19
CA ASN A 286 -19.61 14.07 -8.84
C ASN A 286 -20.10 12.85 -8.06
N HIS A 287 -20.49 11.81 -8.77
CA HIS A 287 -20.91 10.54 -8.18
C HIS A 287 -20.27 9.38 -8.91
N SER A 288 -19.81 8.40 -8.15
CA SER A 288 -19.31 7.14 -8.68
C SER A 288 -19.90 5.97 -7.90
N THR A 289 -20.35 4.95 -8.62
CA THR A 289 -20.92 3.74 -8.02
C THR A 289 -20.30 2.52 -8.68
N TYR A 290 -19.77 1.59 -7.89
CA TYR A 290 -19.00 0.43 -8.32
C TYR A 290 -19.56 -0.86 -7.70
N PRO A 291 -20.69 -1.43 -8.18
CA PRO A 291 -21.09 -2.77 -7.79
C PRO A 291 -20.18 -3.81 -8.43
N PHE A 292 -19.81 -4.83 -7.66
CA PHE A 292 -18.92 -5.90 -8.12
C PHE A 292 -19.27 -7.26 -7.54
N MET A 293 -18.80 -8.31 -8.19
CA MET A 293 -18.90 -9.68 -7.74
C MET A 293 -17.60 -10.45 -7.99
N VAL A 294 -17.32 -11.41 -7.13
CA VAL A 294 -16.20 -12.36 -7.29
C VAL A 294 -16.68 -13.77 -7.06
N VAL A 295 -16.19 -14.70 -7.86
CA VAL A 295 -16.31 -16.14 -7.63
C VAL A 295 -14.92 -16.73 -7.75
N GLU A 296 -14.46 -17.43 -6.70
CA GLU A 296 -13.13 -18.04 -6.68
C GLU A 296 -13.23 -19.48 -6.19
N TYR A 297 -12.52 -20.37 -6.83
CA TYR A 297 -12.39 -21.77 -6.46
C TYR A 297 -10.92 -22.12 -6.24
N ALA A 298 -10.59 -22.67 -5.08
CA ALA A 298 -9.26 -23.14 -4.74
C ALA A 298 -9.28 -24.64 -4.40
N THR A 299 -8.33 -25.40 -4.93
CA THR A 299 -8.26 -26.85 -4.67
C THR A 299 -6.84 -27.39 -4.80
N PRO A 300 -6.42 -28.34 -3.95
CA PRO A 300 -5.24 -29.16 -4.23
C PRO A 300 -5.58 -30.13 -5.37
N VAL A 301 -4.63 -30.32 -6.33
CA VAL A 301 -4.92 -31.09 -7.55
C VAL A 301 -4.51 -32.55 -7.43
N ILE A 302 -3.25 -32.83 -7.15
CA ILE A 302 -2.71 -34.22 -7.12
C ILE A 302 -2.25 -34.57 -5.71
N THR A 303 -1.65 -33.59 -5.05
CA THR A 303 -1.11 -33.69 -3.70
C THR A 303 -1.43 -32.42 -2.95
N SER A 304 -1.34 -32.42 -1.62
CA SER A 304 -1.49 -31.21 -0.80
C SER A 304 -0.46 -30.11 -1.14
N ASN A 305 0.54 -30.42 -1.97
CA ASN A 305 1.62 -29.51 -2.32
C ASN A 305 1.38 -28.73 -3.62
N LEU A 306 0.38 -29.14 -4.43
CA LEU A 306 0.00 -28.47 -5.67
C LEU A 306 -1.42 -27.90 -5.54
N TRP A 307 -1.53 -26.58 -5.55
CA TRP A 307 -2.80 -25.86 -5.47
C TRP A 307 -3.10 -25.14 -6.78
N ILE A 308 -4.36 -25.16 -7.16
CA ILE A 308 -4.89 -24.32 -8.21
C ILE A 308 -5.97 -23.43 -7.59
N THR A 309 -5.85 -22.13 -7.86
CA THR A 309 -6.90 -21.16 -7.59
C THR A 309 -7.34 -20.57 -8.91
N ALA A 310 -8.63 -20.56 -9.18
CA ALA A 310 -9.19 -19.94 -10.38
C ALA A 310 -10.44 -19.15 -10.02
N GLY A 311 -10.65 -18.04 -10.71
CA GLY A 311 -11.80 -17.20 -10.40
C GLY A 311 -12.19 -16.24 -11.50
N PHE A 312 -13.30 -15.60 -11.22
CA PHE A 312 -13.88 -14.52 -11.98
C PHE A 312 -14.16 -13.34 -11.06
N GLU A 313 -13.81 -12.14 -11.50
CA GLU A 313 -14.21 -10.90 -10.87
C GLU A 313 -14.82 -10.00 -11.93
N GLY A 314 -15.95 -9.36 -11.64
CA GLY A 314 -16.60 -8.46 -12.58
C GLY A 314 -17.41 -7.40 -11.88
N GLY A 315 -17.51 -6.24 -12.50
CA GLY A 315 -18.24 -5.13 -11.93
C GLY A 315 -18.63 -4.09 -12.97
N LEU A 316 -19.39 -3.13 -12.47
CA LEU A 316 -19.83 -1.95 -13.23
C LEU A 316 -19.20 -0.72 -12.57
N SER A 317 -18.87 0.27 -13.39
CA SER A 317 -18.52 1.62 -12.93
C SER A 317 -19.51 2.58 -13.56
N ILE A 318 -20.25 3.28 -12.72
CA ILE A 318 -21.18 4.33 -13.13
C ILE A 318 -20.66 5.62 -12.54
N GLU A 319 -20.12 6.49 -13.39
CA GLU A 319 -19.48 7.73 -12.98
C GLU A 319 -20.18 8.91 -13.63
N LYS A 320 -20.50 9.91 -12.83
CA LYS A 320 -20.97 11.21 -13.27
C LYS A 320 -19.97 12.26 -12.79
N ASN A 321 -19.34 12.93 -13.73
CA ASN A 321 -18.44 14.05 -13.46
C ASN A 321 -19.03 15.33 -14.04
N CYS A 322 -19.50 16.22 -13.18
CA CYS A 322 -20.12 17.47 -13.58
C CYS A 322 -19.10 18.51 -14.04
N ILE A 323 -17.85 18.45 -13.54
CA ILE A 323 -16.77 19.38 -13.93
C ILE A 323 -16.35 19.09 -15.36
N ALA A 324 -16.08 17.82 -15.65
CA ALA A 324 -15.69 17.40 -17.00
C ALA A 324 -16.89 17.13 -17.93
N GLY A 325 -18.12 17.29 -17.44
CA GLY A 325 -19.34 17.23 -18.27
C GLY A 325 -19.67 15.84 -18.82
N TYR A 326 -19.32 14.72 -18.15
CA TYR A 326 -19.57 13.39 -18.66
C TYR A 326 -20.32 12.46 -17.71
N ILE A 327 -20.96 11.46 -18.28
CA ILE A 327 -21.43 10.26 -17.59
C ILE A 327 -20.74 9.06 -18.25
N ASN A 328 -20.01 8.27 -17.48
CA ASN A 328 -19.38 7.05 -17.92
C ASN A 328 -20.12 5.83 -17.35
N HIS A 329 -20.37 4.85 -18.22
CA HIS A 329 -20.82 3.53 -17.85
C HIS A 329 -19.79 2.54 -18.36
N SER A 330 -18.92 2.07 -17.48
CA SER A 330 -17.96 1.03 -17.83
C SER A 330 -18.28 -0.27 -17.12
N ASN A 331 -17.82 -1.38 -17.69
CA ASN A 331 -17.80 -2.65 -17.00
C ASN A 331 -16.44 -3.29 -17.16
N TYR A 332 -16.02 -4.03 -16.15
CA TYR A 332 -14.83 -4.84 -16.21
C TYR A 332 -15.14 -6.30 -15.94
N GLN A 333 -14.33 -7.18 -16.52
CA GLN A 333 -14.40 -8.62 -16.36
C GLN A 333 -12.97 -9.15 -16.28
N ASP A 334 -12.66 -9.82 -15.20
CA ASP A 334 -11.37 -10.42 -14.95
C ASP A 334 -11.53 -11.94 -14.81
N PHE A 335 -10.75 -12.68 -15.56
CA PHE A 335 -10.62 -14.13 -15.44
C PHE A 335 -9.21 -14.41 -14.96
N TYR A 336 -9.05 -15.16 -13.90
CA TYR A 336 -7.72 -15.45 -13.36
C TYR A 336 -7.56 -16.89 -12.95
N ALA A 337 -6.31 -17.36 -13.04
CA ALA A 337 -5.89 -18.64 -12.51
C ALA A 337 -4.46 -18.53 -11.96
N GLN A 338 -4.22 -19.20 -10.85
CA GLN A 338 -2.91 -19.29 -10.21
C GLN A 338 -2.63 -20.72 -9.82
N LEU A 339 -1.38 -21.12 -9.97
CA LEU A 339 -0.83 -22.41 -9.58
C LEU A 339 0.27 -22.17 -8.56
N ASP A 340 0.18 -22.87 -7.42
CA ASP A 340 1.17 -22.86 -6.34
C ASP A 340 1.65 -24.29 -6.13
N TYR A 341 2.96 -24.53 -6.26
CA TYR A 341 3.54 -25.86 -6.14
C TYR A 341 4.78 -25.85 -5.24
N ASN A 342 4.75 -26.65 -4.18
CA ASN A 342 5.85 -26.80 -3.25
C ASN A 342 6.35 -28.24 -3.24
N ILE A 343 7.62 -28.45 -3.53
CA ILE A 343 8.24 -29.78 -3.53
C ILE A 343 9.63 -29.76 -2.89
N GLY A 344 9.74 -30.36 -1.71
CA GLY A 344 11.00 -30.38 -0.97
C GLY A 344 11.52 -28.98 -0.67
N LYS A 345 12.65 -28.63 -1.29
CA LYS A 345 13.30 -27.29 -1.13
C LYS A 345 12.89 -26.29 -2.20
N TRP A 346 12.06 -26.67 -3.15
CA TRP A 346 11.60 -25.84 -4.24
C TRP A 346 10.16 -25.39 -4.03
N GLY A 347 9.87 -24.17 -4.43
CA GLY A 347 8.50 -23.69 -4.60
C GLY A 347 8.37 -22.90 -5.89
N PHE A 348 7.20 -23.01 -6.49
CA PHE A 348 6.85 -22.38 -7.76
C PHE A 348 5.46 -21.76 -7.62
N MET A 349 5.31 -20.56 -8.14
CA MET A 349 4.03 -19.89 -8.30
C MET A 349 3.95 -19.37 -9.73
N ALA A 350 2.82 -19.54 -10.38
CA ALA A 350 2.55 -18.94 -11.68
C ALA A 350 1.07 -18.59 -11.78
N GLY A 351 0.75 -17.43 -12.29
CA GLY A 351 -0.63 -17.01 -12.47
C GLY A 351 -0.79 -16.01 -13.60
N ASP A 352 -1.97 -15.97 -14.17
CA ASP A 352 -2.42 -15.02 -15.18
C ASP A 352 -3.81 -14.49 -14.81
N ARG A 353 -4.02 -13.21 -15.04
CA ARG A 353 -5.30 -12.52 -14.92
C ARG A 353 -5.57 -11.77 -16.22
N PHE A 354 -6.56 -12.22 -16.93
CA PHE A 354 -7.02 -11.59 -18.16
C PHE A 354 -8.16 -10.62 -17.84
N ARG A 355 -7.93 -9.34 -18.13
CA ARG A 355 -8.87 -8.25 -17.87
C ARG A 355 -9.44 -7.68 -19.14
N ILE A 356 -10.75 -7.50 -19.17
CA ILE A 356 -11.48 -6.79 -20.21
C ILE A 356 -12.19 -5.61 -19.56
N ILE A 357 -11.97 -4.39 -20.06
CA ILE A 357 -12.74 -3.21 -19.64
C ILE A 357 -13.43 -2.62 -20.86
N ASN A 358 -14.72 -2.39 -20.74
CA ASN A 358 -15.52 -1.73 -21.75
C ASN A 358 -15.97 -0.36 -21.25
N PHE A 359 -15.50 0.69 -21.86
CA PHE A 359 -15.92 2.06 -21.60
C PHE A 359 -17.08 2.43 -22.51
N ARG A 360 -18.14 3.03 -21.97
CA ARG A 360 -19.34 3.46 -22.68
C ARG A 360 -19.78 4.83 -22.16
N PRO A 361 -19.03 5.89 -22.47
CA PRO A 361 -19.42 7.21 -22.05
C PRO A 361 -20.75 7.61 -22.69
N LYS A 362 -21.57 8.27 -21.89
CA LYS A 362 -22.71 9.04 -22.34
C LYS A 362 -22.41 10.49 -22.07
N GLN A 363 -22.30 11.29 -23.11
CA GLN A 363 -22.04 12.71 -22.95
C GLN A 363 -23.29 13.44 -22.42
N ILE A 364 -23.07 14.44 -21.57
CA ILE A 364 -24.13 15.36 -21.15
C ILE A 364 -24.40 16.38 -22.25
N ALA A 365 -23.42 16.67 -23.13
CA ALA A 365 -23.57 17.48 -24.34
C ALA A 365 -23.65 16.60 -25.61
N PRO A 366 -24.27 17.05 -26.72
CA PRO A 366 -24.85 16.14 -27.69
C PRO A 366 -23.84 15.44 -28.58
N GLU A 367 -24.10 14.17 -28.85
CA GLU A 367 -23.97 13.42 -30.09
C GLU A 367 -22.83 12.41 -30.29
N GLU A 368 -21.81 12.24 -29.44
CA GLU A 368 -20.85 11.17 -29.75
C GLU A 368 -20.97 9.96 -28.82
N HIS A 369 -21.42 8.83 -29.37
CA HIS A 369 -21.35 7.52 -28.73
C HIS A 369 -19.96 6.90 -28.93
N TRP A 370 -19.02 7.24 -28.06
CA TRP A 370 -17.71 6.61 -28.07
C TRP A 370 -17.75 5.28 -27.28
N LYS A 371 -17.07 4.27 -27.79
CA LYS A 371 -16.92 2.97 -27.12
C LYS A 371 -15.46 2.57 -27.23
N HIS A 372 -14.86 2.24 -26.12
CA HIS A 372 -13.51 1.72 -26.10
C HIS A 372 -13.43 0.44 -25.27
N THR A 373 -12.66 -0.54 -25.75
CA THR A 373 -12.46 -1.81 -25.06
C THR A 373 -10.97 -2.05 -24.89
N THR A 374 -10.52 -2.15 -23.66
CA THR A 374 -9.16 -2.56 -23.35
C THR A 374 -9.12 -4.04 -22.99
N ARG A 375 -8.04 -4.72 -23.38
CA ARG A 375 -7.78 -6.12 -23.03
C ARG A 375 -6.35 -6.26 -22.56
N ASN A 376 -6.17 -6.83 -21.38
CA ASN A 376 -4.86 -6.89 -20.74
C ASN A 376 -4.62 -8.22 -20.05
N HIS A 377 -3.37 -8.62 -20.02
CA HIS A 377 -2.88 -9.71 -19.20
C HIS A 377 -1.99 -9.18 -18.08
N ILE A 378 -2.29 -9.60 -16.87
CA ILE A 378 -1.48 -9.37 -15.66
C ILE A 378 -0.99 -10.75 -15.24
N TYR A 379 0.30 -11.01 -15.38
CA TYR A 379 0.83 -12.32 -15.00
C TYR A 379 2.06 -12.20 -14.11
N SER A 380 2.23 -13.19 -13.26
CA SER A 380 3.41 -13.33 -12.44
C SER A 380 3.87 -14.78 -12.37
N ALA A 381 5.17 -14.96 -12.25
CA ALA A 381 5.77 -16.23 -12.00
C ALA A 381 6.91 -16.06 -11.02
N SER A 382 7.03 -16.95 -10.05
CA SER A 382 8.15 -16.99 -9.13
C SER A 382 8.61 -18.42 -8.90
N ALA A 383 9.90 -18.57 -8.71
CA ALA A 383 10.52 -19.81 -8.27
C ALA A 383 11.45 -19.50 -7.10
N TYR A 384 11.41 -20.31 -6.07
CA TYR A 384 12.36 -20.20 -4.97
C TYR A 384 12.99 -21.54 -4.62
N TYR A 385 14.20 -21.47 -4.10
CA TYR A 385 14.97 -22.62 -3.64
C TYR A 385 15.60 -22.34 -2.28
N THR A 386 15.32 -23.20 -1.30
CA THR A 386 15.90 -23.14 0.05
C THR A 386 17.07 -24.15 0.13
N PHE A 387 18.31 -23.65 -0.01
CA PHE A 387 19.47 -24.56 -0.03
C PHE A 387 19.88 -25.05 1.35
N THR A 388 19.75 -24.22 2.35
CA THR A 388 19.96 -24.57 3.76
C THR A 388 18.92 -23.89 4.62
N PRO A 389 18.63 -24.35 5.84
CA PRO A 389 17.73 -23.64 6.74
C PRO A 389 18.13 -22.17 6.86
N GLY A 390 17.20 -21.28 6.56
CA GLY A 390 17.39 -19.83 6.58
C GLY A 390 17.98 -19.21 5.32
N HIS A 391 18.41 -19.96 4.30
CA HIS A 391 18.88 -19.38 3.03
C HIS A 391 17.92 -19.71 1.89
N THR A 392 17.32 -18.71 1.32
CA THR A 392 16.40 -18.83 0.18
C THR A 392 16.86 -17.93 -0.96
N LEU A 393 16.93 -18.50 -2.15
CA LEU A 393 17.08 -17.75 -3.40
C LEU A 393 15.75 -17.75 -4.14
N GLN A 394 15.31 -16.61 -4.60
CA GLN A 394 14.07 -16.43 -5.33
C GLN A 394 14.32 -15.69 -6.64
N ALA A 395 13.69 -16.16 -7.69
CA ALA A 395 13.58 -15.45 -8.96
C ALA A 395 12.11 -15.16 -9.23
N THR A 396 11.81 -13.93 -9.60
CA THR A 396 10.44 -13.50 -9.88
C THR A 396 10.38 -12.73 -11.19
N TYR A 397 9.34 -12.98 -11.94
CA TYR A 397 8.93 -12.16 -13.07
C TYR A 397 7.46 -11.78 -12.90
N CYS A 398 7.14 -10.50 -13.05
CA CYS A 398 5.75 -10.07 -13.12
C CYS A 398 5.54 -9.01 -14.19
N ARG A 399 4.41 -9.10 -14.87
CA ARG A 399 3.90 -8.06 -15.76
C ARG A 399 2.66 -7.47 -15.16
N ARG A 400 2.65 -6.16 -15.07
CA ARG A 400 1.54 -5.36 -14.59
C ARG A 400 1.06 -4.44 -15.68
N THR A 401 -0.22 -4.30 -15.77
CA THR A 401 -0.83 -3.42 -16.75
C THR A 401 -1.75 -2.46 -16.03
N PHE A 402 -1.58 -1.18 -16.33
CA PHE A 402 -2.46 -0.13 -15.88
C PHE A 402 -3.46 0.14 -17.00
N ASN A 403 -4.71 0.00 -16.67
CA ASN A 403 -5.74 0.49 -17.56
C ASN A 403 -5.88 1.99 -17.32
N PRO A 404 -6.01 2.79 -18.38
CA PRO A 404 -6.37 4.18 -18.21
C PRO A 404 -7.74 4.24 -17.51
N GLU A 405 -7.89 5.18 -16.62
CA GLU A 405 -9.19 5.56 -16.09
C GLU A 405 -9.97 6.33 -17.15
N PHE A 406 -11.28 6.41 -17.01
CA PHE A 406 -12.06 7.13 -18.03
C PHE A 406 -11.63 8.60 -18.15
N GLY A 407 -11.23 9.24 -17.06
CA GLY A 407 -10.69 10.59 -17.04
C GLY A 407 -9.44 10.79 -17.90
N ASP A 408 -8.62 9.75 -18.09
CA ASP A 408 -7.40 9.84 -18.89
C ASP A 408 -7.70 10.01 -20.40
N PHE A 409 -8.89 9.58 -20.85
CA PHE A 409 -9.34 9.76 -22.24
C PHE A 409 -9.93 11.14 -22.52
N ILE A 410 -10.06 11.97 -21.50
CA ILE A 410 -10.67 13.29 -21.60
C ILE A 410 -9.61 14.33 -21.35
N THR A 411 -9.21 15.05 -22.38
CA THR A 411 -8.42 16.26 -22.24
C THR A 411 -9.34 17.48 -22.40
N THR A 412 -9.08 18.52 -21.64
CA THR A 412 -9.75 19.79 -21.85
C THR A 412 -8.99 20.59 -22.89
N GLY A 413 -9.58 20.77 -24.06
CA GLY A 413 -9.03 21.61 -25.13
C GLY A 413 -9.76 22.96 -25.17
N ASP A 414 -9.02 24.06 -25.35
CA ASP A 414 -9.61 25.33 -25.65
C ASP A 414 -9.96 25.37 -27.14
N MET A 415 -11.24 25.26 -27.44
CA MET A 415 -11.75 25.53 -28.79
C MET A 415 -12.53 26.85 -28.77
N GLU A 416 -11.92 27.89 -29.32
CA GLU A 416 -12.52 29.22 -29.50
C GLU A 416 -12.98 29.89 -28.17
N GLY A 417 -12.20 29.71 -27.07
CA GLY A 417 -12.52 30.31 -25.76
C GLY A 417 -13.57 29.53 -24.96
N VAL A 418 -13.94 28.34 -25.41
CA VAL A 418 -14.82 27.43 -24.67
C VAL A 418 -14.04 26.15 -24.36
N TRP A 419 -13.87 25.85 -23.09
CA TRP A 419 -13.28 24.58 -22.65
C TRP A 419 -14.22 23.43 -22.94
N GLN A 420 -13.89 22.62 -23.95
CA GLN A 420 -14.66 21.44 -24.30
C GLN A 420 -13.84 20.17 -24.01
N PRO A 421 -14.47 19.08 -23.53
CA PRO A 421 -13.80 17.81 -23.40
C PRO A 421 -13.42 17.28 -24.78
N VAL A 422 -12.14 17.01 -25.00
CA VAL A 422 -11.61 16.36 -26.19
C VAL A 422 -11.31 14.91 -25.85
N TYR A 423 -11.90 13.98 -26.56
CA TYR A 423 -11.67 12.56 -26.39
C TYR A 423 -10.45 12.10 -27.18
N THR A 424 -9.49 11.51 -26.52
CA THR A 424 -8.30 10.93 -27.15
C THR A 424 -8.43 9.41 -27.16
N ALA A 425 -8.71 8.83 -28.34
CA ALA A 425 -8.94 7.39 -28.50
C ALA A 425 -7.69 6.52 -28.38
N ASP A 426 -6.50 7.10 -28.52
CA ASP A 426 -5.22 6.39 -28.66
C ASP A 426 -4.42 6.26 -27.35
N ILE A 427 -5.07 6.39 -26.21
CA ILE A 427 -4.39 6.18 -24.93
C ILE A 427 -4.17 4.67 -24.73
N GLY A 428 -2.95 4.23 -24.95
CA GLY A 428 -2.53 2.86 -24.70
C GLY A 428 -2.50 2.52 -23.20
N ASN A 429 -2.48 1.23 -22.91
CA ASN A 429 -2.28 0.78 -21.53
C ASN A 429 -0.84 1.02 -21.08
N SER A 430 -0.66 1.58 -19.89
CA SER A 430 0.65 1.56 -19.25
C SER A 430 0.98 0.15 -18.77
N MET A 431 2.23 -0.26 -18.91
CA MET A 431 2.67 -1.57 -18.44
C MET A 431 4.03 -1.50 -17.75
N ALA A 432 4.24 -2.38 -16.80
CA ALA A 432 5.53 -2.58 -16.13
C ALA A 432 5.87 -4.06 -16.11
N ASN A 433 7.06 -4.40 -16.60
CA ASN A 433 7.65 -5.72 -16.45
C ASN A 433 8.74 -5.64 -15.39
N VAL A 434 8.69 -6.51 -14.40
CA VAL A 434 9.65 -6.57 -13.29
C VAL A 434 10.29 -7.95 -13.28
N ILE A 435 11.61 -7.98 -13.31
CA ILE A 435 12.41 -9.17 -13.07
C ILE A 435 13.21 -8.92 -11.79
N GLU A 436 13.11 -9.82 -10.83
CA GLU A 436 13.84 -9.72 -9.58
C GLU A 436 14.54 -11.05 -9.24
N LEU A 437 15.80 -10.96 -8.83
CA LEU A 437 16.54 -12.04 -8.18
C LEU A 437 16.82 -11.59 -6.75
N LYS A 438 16.39 -12.40 -5.77
CA LYS A 438 16.51 -12.09 -4.35
C LYS A 438 17.12 -13.25 -3.59
N HIS A 439 18.06 -12.92 -2.71
CA HIS A 439 18.57 -13.83 -1.71
C HIS A 439 18.15 -13.33 -0.32
N THR A 440 17.56 -14.22 0.47
CA THR A 440 17.20 -13.94 1.86
C THR A 440 17.94 -14.92 2.77
N TYR A 441 18.55 -14.37 3.80
CA TYR A 441 19.07 -15.12 4.94
C TYR A 441 18.25 -14.77 6.18
N SER A 442 17.65 -15.78 6.82
CA SER A 442 16.75 -15.60 7.96
C SER A 442 17.19 -16.48 9.14
N ARG A 443 17.30 -15.85 10.31
CA ARG A 443 17.55 -16.45 11.62
C ARG A 443 16.68 -15.77 12.67
N PRO A 444 16.45 -16.34 13.85
CA PRO A 444 15.58 -15.75 14.86
C PRO A 444 15.88 -14.28 15.21
N ALA A 445 17.16 -13.93 15.25
CA ALA A 445 17.61 -12.58 15.60
C ALA A 445 18.07 -11.73 14.42
N PHE A 446 18.04 -12.27 13.18
CA PHE A 446 18.63 -11.59 12.03
C PHE A 446 18.01 -12.03 10.72
N VAL A 447 17.58 -11.08 9.91
CA VAL A 447 17.14 -11.29 8.52
C VAL A 447 17.94 -10.38 7.61
N LEU A 448 18.53 -10.92 6.56
CA LEU A 448 19.21 -10.15 5.51
C LEU A 448 18.55 -10.46 4.18
N SER A 449 18.12 -9.45 3.48
CA SER A 449 17.56 -9.53 2.13
C SER A 449 18.45 -8.74 1.17
N THR A 450 18.86 -9.37 0.08
CA THR A 450 19.61 -8.73 -0.99
C THR A 450 18.93 -9.02 -2.31
N SER A 451 18.66 -8.00 -3.11
CA SER A 451 17.99 -8.16 -4.39
C SER A 451 18.65 -7.37 -5.51
N VAL A 452 18.52 -7.91 -6.71
CA VAL A 452 18.78 -7.22 -7.97
C VAL A 452 17.50 -7.27 -8.77
N LYS A 453 17.02 -6.13 -9.23
CA LYS A 453 15.78 -6.02 -9.99
C LYS A 453 15.93 -5.14 -11.22
N ASN A 454 15.26 -5.53 -12.27
CA ASN A 454 15.08 -4.71 -13.47
C ASN A 454 13.60 -4.43 -13.65
N ILE A 455 13.27 -3.17 -13.86
CA ILE A 455 11.92 -2.67 -14.05
C ILE A 455 11.88 -1.95 -15.39
N HIS A 456 11.12 -2.51 -16.32
CA HIS A 456 10.86 -1.90 -17.61
C HIS A 456 9.42 -1.42 -17.68
N GLN A 457 9.23 -0.10 -17.79
CA GLN A 457 7.91 0.52 -17.86
C GLN A 457 7.67 1.16 -19.22
N HIS A 458 6.43 1.04 -19.61
CA HIS A 458 5.86 1.80 -20.73
C HIS A 458 4.65 2.56 -20.18
N LEU A 459 4.77 3.87 -20.07
CA LEU A 459 3.72 4.72 -19.52
C LEU A 459 2.86 5.29 -20.64
N LEU A 460 1.66 5.74 -20.25
CA LEU A 460 0.83 6.61 -21.08
C LEU A 460 1.71 7.70 -21.70
N ASN A 461 1.45 8.10 -22.93
CA ASN A 461 2.23 9.09 -23.68
C ASN A 461 3.63 8.64 -24.16
N SER A 462 3.82 7.33 -24.33
CA SER A 462 5.02 6.76 -24.94
C SER A 462 6.34 6.97 -24.15
N ILE A 463 6.27 7.29 -22.87
CA ILE A 463 7.45 7.33 -22.00
C ILE A 463 7.90 5.88 -21.71
N HIS A 464 9.18 5.62 -21.97
CA HIS A 464 9.80 4.34 -21.67
C HIS A 464 10.83 4.53 -20.56
N ASP A 465 10.62 3.83 -19.45
CA ASP A 465 11.56 3.82 -18.34
C ASP A 465 12.17 2.43 -18.19
N ASN A 466 13.48 2.39 -18.03
CA ASN A 466 14.20 1.18 -17.65
C ASN A 466 15.01 1.47 -16.39
N THR A 467 14.73 0.72 -15.31
CA THR A 467 15.37 0.92 -14.01
C THR A 467 16.03 -0.36 -13.55
N LEU A 468 17.33 -0.33 -13.32
CA LEU A 468 18.09 -1.37 -12.65
C LEU A 468 18.26 -0.98 -11.17
N GLY A 469 17.80 -1.82 -10.26
CA GLY A 469 17.95 -1.64 -8.82
C GLY A 469 18.79 -2.74 -8.19
N ILE A 470 19.67 -2.36 -7.26
CA ILE A 470 20.40 -3.28 -6.39
C ILE A 470 20.20 -2.81 -4.97
N GLY A 471 19.78 -3.71 -4.09
CA GLY A 471 19.50 -3.36 -2.71
C GLY A 471 19.85 -4.43 -1.72
N THR A 472 20.08 -4.00 -0.48
CA THR A 472 20.20 -4.89 0.66
C THR A 472 19.55 -4.24 1.86
N THR A 473 18.81 -5.05 2.63
CA THR A 473 18.16 -4.62 3.88
C THR A 473 18.34 -5.70 4.92
N ALA A 474 18.71 -5.29 6.11
CA ALA A 474 18.88 -6.18 7.25
C ALA A 474 17.91 -5.78 8.39
N PHE A 475 17.32 -6.78 9.02
CA PHE A 475 16.67 -6.67 10.31
C PHE A 475 17.52 -7.41 11.34
N TRP A 476 17.74 -6.78 12.48
CA TRP A 476 18.49 -7.34 13.59
C TRP A 476 17.78 -7.06 14.92
N HIS A 477 17.75 -8.07 15.78
CA HIS A 477 17.19 -7.98 17.11
C HIS A 477 18.16 -8.56 18.15
N LYS A 478 18.42 -7.82 19.20
CA LYS A 478 19.19 -8.29 20.36
C LYS A 478 18.78 -7.55 21.64
N GLY A 479 18.21 -8.28 22.58
CA GLY A 479 17.77 -7.73 23.86
C GLY A 479 16.77 -6.60 23.69
N ILE A 480 17.12 -5.41 24.18
CA ILE A 480 16.24 -4.22 24.13
C ILE A 480 16.19 -3.53 22.75
N MET A 481 17.07 -3.88 21.82
CA MET A 481 17.24 -3.19 20.56
C MET A 481 16.75 -4.02 19.38
N ARG A 482 15.98 -3.41 18.49
CA ARG A 482 15.65 -3.86 17.15
C ARG A 482 16.13 -2.82 16.15
N LEU A 483 16.70 -3.28 15.06
CA LEU A 483 17.23 -2.39 14.03
C LEU A 483 16.89 -2.92 12.66
N THR A 484 16.23 -2.11 11.84
CA THR A 484 16.15 -2.34 10.40
C THR A 484 17.01 -1.29 9.71
N ALA A 485 17.91 -1.75 8.85
CA ALA A 485 18.76 -0.87 8.06
C ALA A 485 18.87 -1.38 6.64
N GLY A 486 18.85 -0.49 5.65
CA GLY A 486 18.91 -0.88 4.25
C GLY A 486 19.40 0.23 3.34
N ILE A 487 19.88 -0.20 2.18
CA ILE A 487 20.25 0.65 1.07
C ILE A 487 19.77 0.02 -0.22
N ASN A 488 19.10 0.81 -1.05
CA ASN A 488 18.73 0.47 -2.42
C ASN A 488 19.33 1.52 -3.35
N TYR A 489 20.01 1.09 -4.39
CA TYR A 489 20.60 1.95 -5.39
C TYR A 489 19.99 1.66 -6.75
N PHE A 490 19.64 2.72 -7.49
CA PHE A 490 18.92 2.65 -8.75
C PHE A 490 19.65 3.40 -9.86
N TRP A 491 19.68 2.78 -11.05
CA TRP A 491 20.03 3.41 -12.33
C TRP A 491 18.78 3.41 -13.18
N GLN A 492 18.35 4.59 -13.60
CA GLN A 492 17.17 4.78 -14.42
C GLN A 492 17.58 5.40 -15.76
N ARG A 493 16.99 4.90 -16.83
CA ARG A 493 16.97 5.51 -18.14
C ARG A 493 15.53 5.78 -18.52
N SER A 494 15.18 7.05 -18.71
CA SER A 494 13.87 7.51 -19.18
C SER A 494 13.99 8.03 -20.59
N GLU A 495 13.09 7.59 -21.47
CA GLU A 495 13.01 8.04 -22.85
C GLU A 495 11.64 8.69 -23.06
N THR A 496 11.66 9.97 -23.45
CA THR A 496 10.47 10.75 -23.78
C THR A 496 10.44 11.09 -25.27
N PRO A 497 9.27 11.08 -25.94
CA PRO A 497 9.17 11.58 -27.30
C PRO A 497 9.51 13.07 -27.33
N SER A 498 10.36 13.47 -28.26
CA SER A 498 10.61 14.88 -28.55
C SER A 498 9.63 15.38 -29.60
N GLU A 499 8.89 16.44 -29.28
CA GLU A 499 7.95 17.06 -30.24
C GLU A 499 8.67 17.69 -31.44
N GLU A 500 9.89 18.16 -31.24
CA GLU A 500 10.64 18.90 -32.30
C GLU A 500 11.36 17.97 -33.28
N THR A 501 11.90 16.85 -32.82
CA THR A 501 12.84 16.04 -33.62
C THR A 501 12.24 14.69 -34.06
N GLN A 502 11.07 14.27 -33.60
CA GLN A 502 10.53 12.91 -33.74
C GLN A 502 11.48 11.81 -33.22
N GLN A 503 12.55 12.20 -32.56
CA GLN A 503 13.48 11.29 -31.87
C GLN A 503 13.12 11.24 -30.39
N ARG A 504 13.58 10.19 -29.71
CA ARG A 504 13.41 10.06 -28.26
C ARG A 504 14.64 10.63 -27.55
N ASP A 505 14.39 11.56 -26.64
CA ASP A 505 15.42 12.07 -25.75
C ASP A 505 15.57 11.11 -24.58
N ALA A 506 16.81 10.71 -24.30
CA ALA A 506 17.13 9.80 -23.19
C ALA A 506 17.72 10.59 -22.02
N ASP A 507 17.12 10.47 -20.86
CA ASP A 507 17.62 11.00 -19.60
C ASP A 507 18.12 9.87 -18.68
N TYR A 508 19.25 10.09 -18.03
CA TYR A 508 19.89 9.11 -17.16
C TYR A 508 19.91 9.61 -15.72
N ASN A 509 19.29 8.85 -14.85
CA ASN A 509 19.24 9.14 -13.43
C ASN A 509 19.89 8.03 -12.61
N HIS A 510 20.47 8.41 -11.48
CA HIS A 510 20.88 7.48 -10.45
C HIS A 510 20.62 8.08 -9.08
N PHE A 511 20.14 7.26 -8.17
CA PHE A 511 19.84 7.69 -6.81
C PHE A 511 19.88 6.51 -5.86
N ALA A 512 19.98 6.81 -4.58
CA ALA A 512 19.94 5.81 -3.51
C ALA A 512 18.83 6.12 -2.51
N VAL A 513 18.26 5.06 -1.94
CA VAL A 513 17.32 5.14 -0.81
C VAL A 513 17.94 4.41 0.37
N PHE A 514 18.14 5.14 1.45
CA PHE A 514 18.63 4.62 2.73
C PHE A 514 17.45 4.49 3.69
N LYS A 515 17.42 3.40 4.45
CA LYS A 515 16.45 3.15 5.50
C LYS A 515 17.20 2.88 6.79
N LEU A 516 16.76 3.51 7.89
CA LEU A 516 17.24 3.23 9.24
C LEU A 516 16.07 3.36 10.21
N ALA A 517 15.70 2.24 10.86
CA ALA A 517 14.57 2.20 11.78
C ALA A 517 14.99 1.47 13.09
N PRO A 518 15.70 2.17 14.00
CA PRO A 518 16.00 1.64 15.30
C PRO A 518 14.79 1.72 16.23
N GLN A 519 14.64 0.70 17.08
CA GLN A 519 13.65 0.64 18.14
C GLN A 519 14.30 0.14 19.41
N PHE A 520 13.95 0.74 20.54
CA PHE A 520 14.44 0.39 21.86
C PHE A 520 13.28 0.15 22.81
N THR A 521 13.24 -1.03 23.42
CA THR A 521 12.32 -1.35 24.49
C THR A 521 13.08 -1.23 25.81
N LEU A 522 12.81 -0.15 26.54
CA LEU A 522 13.48 0.15 27.80
C LEU A 522 12.72 -0.47 28.97
N THR A 523 13.30 -0.37 30.16
CA THR A 523 12.64 -0.79 31.40
C THR A 523 11.39 0.06 31.69
N ASP A 524 10.54 -0.40 32.57
CA ASP A 524 9.35 0.31 33.07
C ASP A 524 8.35 0.75 32.01
N GLY A 525 8.26 -0.01 30.89
CA GLY A 525 7.28 0.23 29.82
C GLY A 525 7.57 1.44 28.94
N TRP A 526 8.80 1.96 28.94
CA TRP A 526 9.26 2.93 27.97
C TRP A 526 9.70 2.28 26.67
N ARG A 527 9.37 2.92 25.55
CA ARG A 527 9.83 2.54 24.24
C ARG A 527 10.16 3.76 23.40
N LEU A 528 11.25 3.66 22.64
CA LEU A 528 11.67 4.62 21.65
C LEU A 528 11.63 3.97 20.28
N THR A 529 11.08 4.65 19.26
CA THR A 529 11.13 4.24 17.87
C THR A 529 11.67 5.39 17.02
N SER A 530 12.33 5.05 15.93
CA SER A 530 12.70 6.04 14.93
C SER A 530 12.57 5.43 13.55
N ASN A 531 12.20 6.26 12.57
CA ASN A 531 12.15 5.90 11.17
C ASN A 531 12.84 7.01 10.37
N ILE A 532 13.95 6.68 9.75
CA ILE A 532 14.75 7.60 8.94
C ILE A 532 14.84 7.04 7.54
N ILE A 533 14.33 7.77 6.55
CA ILE A 533 14.44 7.44 5.14
C ILE A 533 15.12 8.61 4.44
N TRP A 534 16.19 8.33 3.75
CA TRP A 534 16.89 9.32 2.96
C TRP A 534 16.94 8.88 1.50
N CYS A 535 16.31 9.67 0.64
CA CYS A 535 16.40 9.57 -0.81
C CYS A 535 17.43 10.60 -1.30
N THR A 536 18.47 10.17 -2.01
CA THR A 536 19.37 11.10 -2.65
C THR A 536 18.68 11.83 -3.81
N ARG A 537 19.23 12.97 -4.21
CA ARG A 537 18.73 13.75 -5.34
C ARG A 537 18.69 12.90 -6.61
N ARG A 538 17.63 13.07 -7.39
CA ARG A 538 17.55 12.61 -8.78
C ARG A 538 17.98 13.73 -9.71
N SER A 539 18.79 13.40 -10.71
CA SER A 539 19.06 14.31 -11.81
C SER A 539 18.05 14.00 -12.91
N SER A 540 16.91 14.65 -12.93
CA SER A 540 15.97 14.59 -14.07
C SER A 540 15.61 16.00 -14.47
N ASN A 541 15.05 16.18 -15.68
CA ASN A 541 14.48 17.44 -16.11
C ASN A 541 13.38 17.93 -15.14
N ALA A 542 12.69 17.01 -14.45
CA ALA A 542 11.89 17.30 -13.26
C ALA A 542 12.79 17.21 -12.03
N TYR A 543 13.33 18.33 -11.60
CA TYR A 543 14.22 18.45 -10.45
C TYR A 543 13.54 17.93 -9.16
N THR A 544 13.87 16.70 -8.76
CA THR A 544 13.42 16.15 -7.48
C THR A 544 14.56 16.33 -6.48
N PRO A 545 14.45 17.22 -5.50
CA PRO A 545 15.49 17.42 -4.48
C PRO A 545 15.67 16.14 -3.64
N ALA A 546 16.82 16.04 -2.97
CA ALA A 546 17.01 15.01 -1.96
C ALA A 546 15.91 15.14 -0.89
N ASN A 547 15.31 14.03 -0.52
CA ASN A 547 14.28 13.98 0.52
C ASN A 547 14.78 13.18 1.70
N LEU A 548 14.73 13.80 2.88
CA LEU A 548 15.01 13.17 4.16
C LEU A 548 13.74 13.20 5.00
N TYR A 549 13.17 12.04 5.25
CA TYR A 549 12.11 11.84 6.23
C TYR A 549 12.71 11.33 7.53
N ALA A 550 12.34 11.91 8.65
CA ALA A 550 12.75 11.46 9.99
C ALA A 550 11.58 11.58 10.96
N GLU A 551 11.26 10.47 11.61
CA GLU A 551 10.25 10.38 12.66
C GLU A 551 10.87 9.79 13.93
N VAL A 552 10.44 10.29 15.08
CA VAL A 552 10.78 9.74 16.40
C VAL A 552 9.50 9.57 17.20
N GLY A 553 9.31 8.39 17.77
CA GLY A 553 8.21 8.06 18.68
C GLY A 553 8.71 7.71 20.07
N VAL A 554 8.06 8.23 21.08
CA VAL A 554 8.28 7.91 22.50
C VAL A 554 6.97 7.41 23.09
N TYR A 555 7.02 6.26 23.74
CA TYR A 555 5.83 5.62 24.30
C TYR A 555 6.07 5.26 25.75
N LYS A 556 5.03 5.35 26.57
CA LYS A 556 5.03 4.95 27.97
C LYS A 556 3.76 4.16 28.27
N ASN A 557 3.93 2.90 28.65
CA ASN A 557 2.83 2.11 29.20
C ASN A 557 2.63 2.42 30.67
N LEU A 558 1.41 2.78 31.04
CA LEU A 558 0.99 3.00 32.43
C LEU A 558 0.08 1.86 32.85
N GLY A 559 0.67 0.81 33.42
CA GLY A 559 -0.02 -0.43 33.74
C GLY A 559 -0.44 -1.20 32.47
N LYS A 560 -1.59 -1.89 32.54
CA LYS A 560 -2.09 -2.75 31.46
C LYS A 560 -3.05 -2.03 30.47
N HIS A 561 -3.58 -0.90 30.87
CA HIS A 561 -4.71 -0.27 30.21
C HIS A 561 -4.35 1.04 29.49
N TRP A 562 -3.33 1.74 29.92
CA TRP A 562 -3.01 3.04 29.37
C TRP A 562 -1.68 3.05 28.64
N THR A 563 -1.64 3.72 27.49
CA THR A 563 -0.42 4.08 26.76
C THR A 563 -0.42 5.58 26.53
N LEU A 564 0.64 6.25 26.90
CA LEU A 564 0.93 7.62 26.48
C LEU A 564 1.90 7.57 25.33
N GLU A 565 1.71 8.43 24.34
CA GLU A 565 2.64 8.55 23.21
C GLU A 565 2.94 10.00 22.87
N GLY A 566 4.18 10.22 22.43
CA GLY A 566 4.63 11.43 21.80
C GLY A 566 5.34 11.07 20.50
N ARG A 567 4.97 11.71 19.39
CA ARG A 567 5.61 11.54 18.09
C ARG A 567 6.05 12.87 17.53
N PHE A 568 7.19 12.86 16.87
CA PHE A 568 7.70 13.97 16.08
C PHE A 568 7.78 13.47 14.64
N HIS A 569 6.90 14.01 13.80
CA HIS A 569 6.79 13.64 12.39
C HIS A 569 7.64 14.57 11.55
N ASP A 570 8.26 14.00 10.53
CA ASP A 570 9.00 14.68 9.48
C ASP A 570 9.96 15.79 9.96
N MET A 571 10.73 15.47 11.00
CA MET A 571 11.68 16.41 11.64
C MET A 571 12.67 17.06 10.67
N ALA A 572 12.94 16.39 9.55
CA ALA A 572 13.92 16.80 8.54
C ALA A 572 13.30 17.52 7.34
N SER A 573 11.97 17.60 7.22
CA SER A 573 11.32 18.26 6.10
C SER A 573 11.74 19.72 5.99
N GLN A 574 12.09 20.13 4.78
CA GLN A 574 12.31 21.55 4.46
C GLN A 574 10.99 22.32 4.33
N HIS A 575 9.87 21.62 4.14
CA HIS A 575 8.53 22.18 4.07
C HIS A 575 7.92 22.25 5.46
N PHE A 576 7.78 23.44 6.01
CA PHE A 576 7.29 23.68 7.37
C PHE A 576 5.91 23.06 7.67
N GLY A 577 5.10 22.81 6.65
CA GLY A 577 3.74 22.24 6.82
C GLY A 577 3.69 20.78 7.28
N ASN A 578 4.79 20.03 7.18
CA ASN A 578 4.82 18.60 7.47
C ASN A 578 5.45 18.27 8.83
N ARG A 579 6.14 19.21 9.47
CA ARG A 579 6.76 19.00 10.78
C ARG A 579 5.70 19.12 11.87
N ALA A 580 5.30 18.01 12.45
CA ALA A 580 4.34 18.01 13.52
C ALA A 580 4.84 17.21 14.73
N ALA A 581 4.53 17.69 15.92
CA ALA A 581 4.58 16.88 17.12
C ALA A 581 3.16 16.50 17.50
N THR A 582 2.95 15.21 17.74
CA THR A 582 1.68 14.66 18.21
C THR A 582 1.86 14.10 19.60
N ILE A 583 0.95 14.39 20.50
CA ILE A 583 0.83 13.74 21.79
C ILE A 583 -0.52 13.05 21.88
N GLY A 584 -0.56 11.92 22.55
CA GLY A 584 -1.80 11.16 22.67
C GLY A 584 -1.83 10.21 23.84
N CYS A 585 -3.01 9.75 24.13
CA CYS A 585 -3.24 8.67 25.09
C CYS A 585 -4.25 7.67 24.51
N THR A 586 -4.01 6.40 24.85
CA THR A 586 -4.90 5.30 24.47
C THR A 586 -5.26 4.50 25.71
N TYR A 587 -6.53 4.17 25.86
CA TYR A 587 -7.04 3.28 26.91
C TYR A 587 -7.54 1.98 26.30
N TYR A 588 -7.20 0.86 26.91
CA TYR A 588 -7.61 -0.49 26.53
C TYR A 588 -8.50 -1.11 27.61
N PHE A 589 -9.59 -1.74 27.22
CA PHE A 589 -10.54 -2.42 28.13
C PHE A 589 -10.87 -3.85 27.68
#